data_9a5faafa421e2a4c8dcfd20eb5c9a131
#
_entry.id   9a5faafa421e2a4c8dcfd20eb5c9a131
#
_cell.length_a   1.000
_cell.length_b   1.000
_cell.length_c   1.000
_cell.angle_alpha   90.00
_cell.angle_beta   90.00
_cell.angle_gamma   90.00
#
_symmetry.space_group_name_H-M   'P 1'
#
loop_
_entity.id
_entity.type
_entity.pdbx_description
1 polymer ?
#
loop_
_entity_poly.entity_id
_entity_poly.type
_entity_poly.pdbx_seq_one_letter_code
_entity_poly.pdbx_strand_id
1 'polypeptide(L)'
;MRKIKRIKTIQVSLAIEGNTLSESQITDILDGKHIVAPIREIQEVRNAIKTYNSYHTFDPYSVDDLLIAHKIMMEALVDNAGHFRQGGVGVFAGTQLIHMAPPADRVPYLIKDLFEWLRKSDDHLLIKSCVFHYEFEFIHPFSDGNGRIGRLWQSLILGKLHPVFEHLPVENMVFANQQAYYNAINRSTDAVNSGIFIDFMLQEIYETLKKRQGDSIVTMKATKDVGINVGINVGINEQKVLELLRKNNQITAKEIAGLLGISLRHSERLITSLKQKGMIQRVGSNKNGYWEIIV
;
A
#
# COMPACT_ATOMS: atom_id res chain seq x y z
N MET A 1 -10.65 -6.97 -12.22
CA MET A 1 -9.56 -7.11 -11.23
C MET A 1 -8.67 -5.85 -11.13
N ARG A 2 -8.29 -5.19 -12.27
CA ARG A 2 -7.47 -3.95 -12.27
C ARG A 2 -8.10 -2.75 -11.53
N LYS A 3 -9.42 -2.50 -11.68
CA LYS A 3 -10.15 -1.38 -11.04
C LYS A 3 -10.10 -1.45 -9.51
N ILE A 4 -10.39 -2.61 -8.91
CA ILE A 4 -10.43 -2.82 -7.46
C ILE A 4 -9.04 -2.60 -6.81
N LYS A 5 -7.96 -3.12 -7.44
CA LYS A 5 -6.60 -2.94 -6.91
C LYS A 5 -6.20 -1.47 -6.91
N ARG A 6 -6.57 -0.71 -7.96
CA ARG A 6 -6.29 0.72 -8.07
C ARG A 6 -7.03 1.53 -7.00
N ILE A 7 -8.30 1.23 -6.74
CA ILE A 7 -9.09 1.88 -5.68
C ILE A 7 -8.41 1.70 -4.32
N LYS A 8 -7.97 0.49 -4.01
CA LYS A 8 -7.27 0.21 -2.76
C LYS A 8 -5.93 0.97 -2.65
N THR A 9 -5.14 1.01 -3.72
CA THR A 9 -3.89 1.78 -3.75
C THR A 9 -4.15 3.27 -3.50
N ILE A 10 -5.15 3.85 -4.17
CA ILE A 10 -5.55 5.25 -3.98
C ILE A 10 -5.98 5.50 -2.54
N GLN A 11 -6.89 4.67 -2.01
CA GLN A 11 -7.39 4.80 -0.64
C GLN A 11 -6.26 4.78 0.37
N VAL A 12 -5.33 3.84 0.26
CA VAL A 12 -4.21 3.71 1.21
C VAL A 12 -3.24 4.88 1.06
N SER A 13 -2.90 5.28 -0.17
CA SER A 13 -2.01 6.43 -0.41
C SER A 13 -2.55 7.72 0.21
N LEU A 14 -3.86 7.95 0.11
CA LEU A 14 -4.52 9.11 0.70
C LEU A 14 -4.68 8.97 2.22
N ALA A 15 -4.94 7.76 2.73
CA ALA A 15 -5.07 7.52 4.18
C ALA A 15 -3.76 7.80 4.95
N ILE A 16 -2.59 7.58 4.32
CA ILE A 16 -1.28 7.97 4.89
C ILE A 16 -1.24 9.48 5.17
N GLU A 17 -1.87 10.26 4.30
CA GLU A 17 -1.92 11.73 4.39
C GLU A 17 -3.14 12.25 5.21
N GLY A 18 -3.88 11.33 5.85
CA GLY A 18 -5.00 11.67 6.73
C GLY A 18 -6.37 11.76 6.08
N ASN A 19 -6.52 11.40 4.79
CA ASN A 19 -7.83 11.29 4.14
C ASN A 19 -8.63 10.14 4.76
N THR A 20 -9.90 10.38 5.07
CA THR A 20 -10.74 9.43 5.83
C THR A 20 -11.71 8.63 4.97
N LEU A 21 -11.72 8.86 3.65
CA LEU A 21 -12.68 8.21 2.75
C LEU A 21 -12.44 6.71 2.61
N SER A 22 -13.51 5.94 2.70
CA SER A 22 -13.50 4.49 2.54
C SER A 22 -13.37 4.07 1.07
N GLU A 23 -12.97 2.82 0.82
CA GLU A 23 -12.92 2.24 -0.53
C GLU A 23 -14.28 2.34 -1.26
N SER A 24 -15.41 2.21 -0.53
CA SER A 24 -16.75 2.36 -1.12
C SER A 24 -17.02 3.80 -1.56
N GLN A 25 -16.68 4.79 -0.75
CA GLN A 25 -16.84 6.20 -1.11
C GLN A 25 -15.94 6.60 -2.29
N ILE A 26 -14.70 6.10 -2.35
CA ILE A 26 -13.81 6.30 -3.50
C ILE A 26 -14.39 5.66 -4.76
N THR A 27 -15.01 4.48 -4.62
CA THR A 27 -15.69 3.82 -5.74
C THR A 27 -16.87 4.65 -6.22
N ASP A 28 -17.67 5.20 -5.31
CA ASP A 28 -18.80 6.07 -5.66
C ASP A 28 -18.33 7.35 -6.38
N ILE A 29 -17.23 7.96 -5.94
CA ILE A 29 -16.62 9.11 -6.65
C ILE A 29 -16.17 8.71 -8.06
N LEU A 30 -15.52 7.55 -8.20
CA LEU A 30 -15.05 7.03 -9.49
C LEU A 30 -16.22 6.73 -10.44
N ASP A 31 -17.37 6.31 -9.91
CA ASP A 31 -18.59 6.02 -10.65
C ASP A 31 -19.47 7.29 -10.87
N GLY A 32 -18.98 8.47 -10.50
CA GLY A 32 -19.65 9.76 -10.69
C GLY A 32 -20.79 10.03 -9.73
N LYS A 33 -20.94 9.25 -8.67
CA LYS A 33 -21.99 9.45 -7.67
C LYS A 33 -21.64 10.58 -6.70
N HIS A 34 -22.68 11.22 -6.18
CA HIS A 34 -22.51 12.21 -5.12
C HIS A 34 -22.30 11.51 -3.77
N ILE A 35 -21.29 11.98 -3.02
CA ILE A 35 -21.05 11.57 -1.64
C ILE A 35 -21.04 12.79 -0.72
N VAL A 36 -21.35 12.58 0.54
CA VAL A 36 -21.23 13.59 1.59
C VAL A 36 -19.92 13.35 2.33
N ALA A 37 -18.94 14.26 2.13
CA ALA A 37 -17.63 14.22 2.74
C ALA A 37 -16.97 15.62 2.66
N PRO A 38 -15.86 15.88 3.37
CA PRO A 38 -15.10 17.12 3.23
C PRO A 38 -14.69 17.37 1.77
N ILE A 39 -14.94 18.58 1.27
CA ILE A 39 -14.70 18.93 -0.14
C ILE A 39 -13.23 18.70 -0.53
N ARG A 40 -12.28 19.01 0.38
CA ARG A 40 -10.85 18.78 0.18
C ARG A 40 -10.54 17.28 -0.03
N GLU A 41 -11.11 16.40 0.80
CA GLU A 41 -10.89 14.96 0.69
C GLU A 41 -11.45 14.38 -0.61
N ILE A 42 -12.63 14.87 -1.05
CA ILE A 42 -13.21 14.51 -2.36
C ILE A 42 -12.27 14.96 -3.50
N GLN A 43 -11.71 16.17 -3.41
CA GLN A 43 -10.79 16.68 -4.42
C GLN A 43 -9.50 15.87 -4.46
N GLU A 44 -8.94 15.49 -3.32
CA GLU A 44 -7.77 14.61 -3.23
C GLU A 44 -8.02 13.26 -3.94
N VAL A 45 -9.18 12.65 -3.71
CA VAL A 45 -9.55 11.40 -4.40
C VAL A 45 -9.67 11.58 -5.91
N ARG A 46 -10.34 12.65 -6.37
CA ARG A 46 -10.46 12.95 -7.81
C ARG A 46 -9.11 13.13 -8.47
N ASN A 47 -8.21 13.85 -7.82
CA ASN A 47 -6.86 14.10 -8.30
C ASN A 47 -6.04 12.80 -8.35
N ALA A 48 -6.10 12.00 -7.29
CA ALA A 48 -5.43 10.71 -7.26
C ALA A 48 -5.94 9.78 -8.39
N ILE A 49 -7.27 9.70 -8.61
CA ILE A 49 -7.85 8.94 -9.71
C ILE A 49 -7.27 9.41 -11.06
N LYS A 50 -7.23 10.74 -11.32
CA LYS A 50 -6.66 11.31 -12.55
C LYS A 50 -5.19 10.93 -12.70
N THR A 51 -4.39 11.10 -11.65
CA THR A 51 -2.95 10.83 -11.66
C THR A 51 -2.67 9.35 -11.93
N TYR A 52 -3.33 8.43 -11.22
CA TYR A 52 -3.17 6.99 -11.45
C TYR A 52 -3.75 6.51 -12.79
N ASN A 53 -4.69 7.24 -13.40
CA ASN A 53 -5.13 6.98 -14.79
C ASN A 53 -4.03 7.32 -15.79
N SER A 54 -3.21 8.32 -15.50
CA SER A 54 -2.07 8.74 -16.32
C SER A 54 -0.76 8.00 -16.00
N TYR A 55 -0.78 6.98 -15.13
CA TYR A 55 0.41 6.25 -14.67
C TYR A 55 1.35 5.83 -15.81
N HIS A 56 0.81 5.26 -16.89
CA HIS A 56 1.60 4.74 -18.01
C HIS A 56 2.10 5.82 -18.98
N THR A 57 1.68 7.08 -18.80
CA THR A 57 2.16 8.20 -19.62
C THR A 57 3.37 8.89 -19.02
N PHE A 58 3.69 8.62 -17.74
CA PHE A 58 4.82 9.21 -17.07
C PHE A 58 6.11 8.42 -17.33
N ASP A 59 7.16 9.15 -17.72
CA ASP A 59 8.52 8.62 -17.76
C ASP A 59 9.20 8.88 -16.39
N PRO A 60 9.57 7.83 -15.63
CA PRO A 60 10.22 7.99 -14.33
C PRO A 60 11.58 8.70 -14.41
N TYR A 61 12.14 8.90 -15.59
CA TYR A 61 13.40 9.61 -15.83
C TYR A 61 13.21 11.07 -16.22
N SER A 62 11.97 11.58 -16.31
CA SER A 62 11.63 12.94 -16.72
C SER A 62 11.24 13.81 -15.53
N VAL A 63 11.95 14.91 -15.33
CA VAL A 63 11.59 15.94 -14.33
C VAL A 63 10.29 16.64 -14.74
N ASP A 64 10.06 16.87 -16.03
CA ASP A 64 8.84 17.52 -16.52
C ASP A 64 7.61 16.67 -16.18
N ASP A 65 7.71 15.34 -16.34
CA ASP A 65 6.62 14.42 -15.99
C ASP A 65 6.39 14.39 -14.47
N LEU A 66 7.44 14.53 -13.65
CA LEU A 66 7.29 14.70 -12.20
C LEU A 66 6.45 15.94 -11.87
N LEU A 67 6.75 17.05 -12.51
CA LEU A 67 6.02 18.31 -12.33
C LEU A 67 4.56 18.20 -12.81
N ILE A 68 4.34 17.53 -13.95
CA ILE A 68 3.00 17.24 -14.49
C ILE A 68 2.21 16.36 -13.51
N ALA A 69 2.82 15.28 -13.02
CA ALA A 69 2.17 14.39 -12.06
C ALA A 69 1.79 15.12 -10.77
N HIS A 70 2.69 15.96 -10.24
CA HIS A 70 2.40 16.79 -9.09
C HIS A 70 1.27 17.79 -9.36
N LYS A 71 1.28 18.44 -10.54
CA LYS A 71 0.22 19.37 -10.95
C LYS A 71 -1.16 18.70 -10.93
N ILE A 72 -1.26 17.48 -11.47
CA ILE A 72 -2.52 16.71 -11.50
C ILE A 72 -2.91 16.27 -10.07
N MET A 73 -1.94 15.77 -9.29
CA MET A 73 -2.19 15.24 -7.94
C MET A 73 -2.64 16.34 -6.97
N MET A 74 -2.16 17.58 -7.16
CA MET A 74 -2.38 18.69 -6.24
C MET A 74 -3.29 19.78 -6.81
N GLU A 75 -3.96 19.51 -7.95
CA GLU A 75 -4.90 20.46 -8.58
C GLU A 75 -5.96 20.94 -7.58
N ALA A 76 -6.11 22.26 -7.45
CA ALA A 76 -7.05 22.91 -6.50
C ALA A 76 -6.84 22.57 -5.01
N LEU A 77 -5.70 21.98 -4.63
CA LEU A 77 -5.31 21.72 -3.25
C LEU A 77 -4.22 22.67 -2.76
N VAL A 78 -3.35 23.10 -3.68
CA VAL A 78 -2.28 24.11 -3.45
C VAL A 78 -2.17 25.05 -4.64
N ASP A 79 -1.75 26.29 -4.39
CA ASP A 79 -1.66 27.33 -5.42
C ASP A 79 -0.52 27.08 -6.41
N ASN A 80 0.56 26.44 -5.97
CA ASN A 80 1.77 26.19 -6.75
C ASN A 80 1.87 24.73 -7.28
N ALA A 81 0.74 24.10 -7.56
CA ALA A 81 0.71 22.74 -8.12
C ALA A 81 1.56 22.65 -9.41
N GLY A 82 2.47 21.69 -9.46
CA GLY A 82 3.40 21.49 -10.58
C GLY A 82 4.64 22.36 -10.56
N HIS A 83 4.89 23.07 -9.46
CA HIS A 83 6.09 23.90 -9.28
C HIS A 83 6.81 23.55 -7.99
N PHE A 84 8.14 23.63 -8.01
CA PHE A 84 8.91 23.49 -6.80
C PHE A 84 8.61 24.62 -5.81
N ARG A 85 8.74 24.30 -4.51
CA ARG A 85 8.55 25.26 -3.43
C ARG A 85 9.52 26.43 -3.52
N GLN A 86 9.10 27.58 -3.05
CA GLN A 86 9.91 28.79 -2.97
C GLN A 86 10.32 29.13 -1.52
N GLY A 87 9.67 28.51 -0.54
CA GLY A 87 9.93 28.68 0.88
C GLY A 87 10.63 27.48 1.53
N GLY A 88 11.18 27.71 2.72
CA GLY A 88 11.68 26.63 3.59
C GLY A 88 10.53 25.78 4.09
N VAL A 89 10.73 24.46 4.20
CA VAL A 89 9.79 23.52 4.80
C VAL A 89 10.51 22.59 5.76
N GLY A 90 9.81 22.22 6.85
CA GLY A 90 10.23 21.13 7.72
C GLY A 90 9.52 19.85 7.32
N VAL A 91 10.19 18.73 7.39
CA VAL A 91 9.61 17.40 7.23
C VAL A 91 9.21 16.90 8.60
N PHE A 92 7.93 16.54 8.78
CA PHE A 92 7.36 16.14 10.05
C PHE A 92 6.84 14.70 10.01
N ALA A 93 6.99 13.99 11.15
CA ALA A 93 6.23 12.78 11.47
C ALA A 93 5.24 13.13 12.59
N GLY A 94 3.99 13.31 12.24
CA GLY A 94 3.01 13.87 13.19
C GLY A 94 3.41 15.29 13.61
N THR A 95 3.68 15.49 14.90
CA THR A 95 4.14 16.80 15.45
C THR A 95 5.66 16.91 15.58
N GLN A 96 6.41 15.83 15.34
CA GLN A 96 7.86 15.81 15.47
C GLN A 96 8.54 16.24 14.19
N LEU A 97 9.40 17.28 14.27
CA LEU A 97 10.28 17.67 13.17
C LEU A 97 11.32 16.58 12.95
N ILE A 98 11.36 16.00 11.76
CA ILE A 98 12.32 14.99 11.32
C ILE A 98 13.62 15.66 10.85
N HIS A 99 13.50 16.56 9.87
CA HIS A 99 14.60 17.37 9.41
C HIS A 99 14.09 18.65 8.74
N MET A 100 14.98 19.63 8.60
CA MET A 100 14.74 20.80 7.75
C MET A 100 15.17 20.45 6.32
N ALA A 101 14.23 20.53 5.39
CA ALA A 101 14.56 20.33 3.98
C ALA A 101 15.58 21.35 3.47
N PRO A 102 16.36 21.04 2.44
CA PRO A 102 17.33 21.94 1.84
C PRO A 102 16.71 23.31 1.47
N PRO A 103 17.51 24.40 1.39
CA PRO A 103 17.01 25.69 0.91
C PRO A 103 16.30 25.60 -0.44
N ALA A 104 15.23 26.38 -0.61
CA ALA A 104 14.34 26.28 -1.78
C ALA A 104 15.08 26.55 -3.12
N ASP A 105 16.03 27.46 -3.13
CA ASP A 105 16.87 27.78 -4.30
C ASP A 105 17.75 26.60 -4.75
N ARG A 106 18.03 25.64 -3.86
CA ARG A 106 18.81 24.44 -4.17
C ARG A 106 17.95 23.31 -4.77
N VAL A 107 16.63 23.33 -4.54
CA VAL A 107 15.73 22.24 -4.95
C VAL A 107 15.82 21.90 -6.44
N PRO A 108 15.78 22.85 -7.40
CA PRO A 108 15.87 22.51 -8.82
C PRO A 108 17.16 21.77 -9.19
N TYR A 109 18.28 22.15 -8.57
CA TYR A 109 19.57 21.49 -8.81
C TYR A 109 19.60 20.08 -8.20
N LEU A 110 19.17 19.93 -6.96
CA LEU A 110 19.13 18.62 -6.28
C LEU A 110 18.22 17.62 -7.01
N ILE A 111 17.06 18.06 -7.47
CA ILE A 111 16.16 17.20 -8.26
C ILE A 111 16.81 16.86 -9.61
N LYS A 112 17.43 17.80 -10.30
CA LYS A 112 18.15 17.51 -11.53
C LYS A 112 19.25 16.47 -11.32
N ASP A 113 20.06 16.62 -10.27
CA ASP A 113 21.15 15.69 -9.93
C ASP A 113 20.61 14.30 -9.58
N LEU A 114 19.49 14.21 -8.81
CA LEU A 114 18.83 12.95 -8.48
C LEU A 114 18.34 12.22 -9.75
N PHE A 115 17.71 12.94 -10.69
CA PHE A 115 17.26 12.35 -11.96
C PHE A 115 18.41 11.98 -12.89
N GLU A 116 19.51 12.74 -12.87
CA GLU A 116 20.72 12.40 -13.60
C GLU A 116 21.39 11.14 -13.07
N TRP A 117 21.48 11.01 -11.74
CA TRP A 117 21.94 9.80 -11.09
C TRP A 117 21.03 8.61 -11.42
N LEU A 118 19.70 8.76 -11.33
CA LEU A 118 18.74 7.70 -11.64
C LEU A 118 18.92 7.15 -13.06
N ARG A 119 19.25 8.02 -14.03
CA ARG A 119 19.52 7.62 -15.42
C ARG A 119 20.88 6.93 -15.60
N LYS A 120 21.92 7.45 -14.96
CA LYS A 120 23.31 7.08 -15.23
C LYS A 120 23.86 5.96 -14.35
N SER A 121 23.29 5.77 -13.15
CA SER A 121 23.76 4.73 -12.23
C SER A 121 23.53 3.34 -12.82
N ASP A 122 24.50 2.46 -12.60
CA ASP A 122 24.45 1.03 -12.96
C ASP A 122 23.81 0.18 -11.85
N ASP A 123 23.37 0.80 -10.74
CA ASP A 123 22.72 0.10 -9.64
C ASP A 123 21.42 -0.59 -10.10
N HIS A 124 21.10 -1.70 -9.45
CA HIS A 124 19.87 -2.42 -9.72
C HIS A 124 18.64 -1.55 -9.43
N LEU A 125 17.59 -1.63 -10.26
CA LEU A 125 16.38 -0.79 -10.15
C LEU A 125 15.67 -0.89 -8.78
N LEU A 126 15.77 -2.00 -8.06
CA LEU A 126 15.30 -2.11 -6.67
C LEU A 126 16.02 -1.11 -5.76
N ILE A 127 17.35 -1.05 -5.86
CA ILE A 127 18.17 -0.11 -5.09
C ILE A 127 17.86 1.32 -5.51
N LYS A 128 17.90 1.58 -6.83
CA LYS A 128 17.59 2.90 -7.38
C LYS A 128 16.24 3.44 -6.90
N SER A 129 15.21 2.59 -6.85
CA SER A 129 13.88 3.00 -6.42
C SER A 129 13.85 3.42 -4.95
N CYS A 130 14.60 2.72 -4.09
CA CYS A 130 14.69 3.03 -2.66
C CYS A 130 15.52 4.28 -2.41
N VAL A 131 16.68 4.43 -3.09
CA VAL A 131 17.51 5.63 -3.00
C VAL A 131 16.74 6.85 -3.50
N PHE A 132 16.08 6.74 -4.66
CA PHE A 132 15.28 7.83 -5.20
C PHE A 132 14.19 8.28 -4.21
N HIS A 133 13.48 7.32 -3.62
CA HIS A 133 12.42 7.63 -2.65
C HIS A 133 12.98 8.37 -1.43
N TYR A 134 14.09 7.88 -0.85
CA TYR A 134 14.74 8.51 0.30
C TYR A 134 15.20 9.94 -0.02
N GLU A 135 15.95 10.10 -1.10
CA GLU A 135 16.48 11.40 -1.51
C GLU A 135 15.37 12.39 -1.87
N PHE A 136 14.31 11.90 -2.51
CA PHE A 136 13.14 12.72 -2.84
C PHE A 136 12.42 13.23 -1.57
N GLU A 137 12.22 12.36 -0.58
CA GLU A 137 11.63 12.75 0.71
C GLU A 137 12.57 13.70 1.48
N PHE A 138 13.89 13.50 1.39
CA PHE A 138 14.88 14.38 2.01
C PHE A 138 14.89 15.77 1.36
N ILE A 139 14.89 15.86 0.03
CA ILE A 139 14.85 17.13 -0.74
C ILE A 139 13.53 17.86 -0.48
N HIS A 140 12.43 17.11 -0.38
CA HIS A 140 11.09 17.63 -0.17
C HIS A 140 10.71 18.76 -1.12
N PRO A 141 10.68 18.50 -2.45
CA PRO A 141 10.72 19.55 -3.47
C PRO A 141 9.45 20.41 -3.56
N PHE A 142 8.34 19.97 -3.01
CA PHE A 142 7.05 20.66 -3.12
C PHE A 142 6.60 21.23 -1.75
N SER A 143 5.64 22.16 -1.78
CA SER A 143 5.03 22.69 -0.55
C SER A 143 4.11 21.69 0.14
N ASP A 144 3.47 20.79 -0.61
CA ASP A 144 2.63 19.68 -0.15
C ASP A 144 2.64 18.57 -1.23
N GLY A 145 2.24 17.35 -0.89
CA GLY A 145 2.10 16.25 -1.83
C GLY A 145 3.39 15.44 -2.08
N ASN A 146 4.48 15.73 -1.38
CA ASN A 146 5.76 15.01 -1.57
C ASN A 146 5.59 13.51 -1.36
N GLY A 147 5.01 13.07 -0.23
CA GLY A 147 4.81 11.65 0.05
C GLY A 147 4.01 10.92 -1.03
N ARG A 148 2.92 11.52 -1.53
CA ARG A 148 2.09 10.95 -2.61
C ARG A 148 2.88 10.79 -3.92
N ILE A 149 3.66 11.79 -4.29
CA ILE A 149 4.51 11.77 -5.50
C ILE A 149 5.70 10.84 -5.32
N GLY A 150 6.38 10.83 -4.17
CA GLY A 150 7.49 9.93 -3.88
C GLY A 150 7.11 8.46 -4.02
N ARG A 151 5.97 8.06 -3.45
CA ARG A 151 5.42 6.70 -3.57
C ARG A 151 5.04 6.35 -5.02
N LEU A 152 4.36 7.27 -5.73
CA LEU A 152 4.03 7.09 -7.14
C LEU A 152 5.30 6.89 -7.97
N TRP A 153 6.33 7.71 -7.76
CA TRP A 153 7.59 7.64 -8.51
C TRP A 153 8.37 6.37 -8.24
N GLN A 154 8.43 5.94 -6.98
CA GLN A 154 9.01 4.64 -6.65
C GLN A 154 8.30 3.50 -7.38
N SER A 155 6.97 3.52 -7.45
CA SER A 155 6.18 2.53 -8.19
C SER A 155 6.47 2.57 -9.69
N LEU A 156 6.66 3.76 -10.28
CA LEU A 156 7.03 3.92 -11.68
C LEU A 156 8.42 3.35 -11.99
N ILE A 157 9.42 3.63 -11.14
CA ILE A 157 10.77 3.08 -11.28
C ILE A 157 10.74 1.56 -11.18
N LEU A 158 10.06 1.01 -10.18
CA LEU A 158 9.91 -0.44 -9.99
C LEU A 158 9.17 -1.09 -11.16
N GLY A 159 8.18 -0.42 -11.74
CA GLY A 159 7.44 -0.88 -12.91
C GLY A 159 8.31 -1.12 -14.14
N LYS A 160 9.43 -0.39 -14.27
CA LYS A 160 10.43 -0.62 -15.33
C LYS A 160 11.21 -1.93 -15.14
N LEU A 161 11.30 -2.44 -13.92
CA LEU A 161 11.96 -3.72 -13.65
C LEU A 161 11.07 -4.90 -14.05
N HIS A 162 9.81 -4.91 -13.63
CA HIS A 162 8.87 -5.99 -13.97
C HIS A 162 7.42 -5.54 -13.72
N PRO A 163 6.45 -5.92 -14.58
CA PRO A 163 5.04 -5.51 -14.44
C PRO A 163 4.37 -5.91 -13.11
N VAL A 164 4.92 -6.88 -12.37
CA VAL A 164 4.43 -7.23 -11.03
C VAL A 164 4.51 -6.05 -10.07
N PHE A 165 5.51 -5.19 -10.24
CA PHE A 165 5.75 -4.04 -9.38
C PHE A 165 4.78 -2.88 -9.65
N GLU A 166 4.20 -2.76 -10.84
CA GLU A 166 3.12 -1.78 -11.10
C GLU A 166 1.90 -1.99 -10.20
N HIS A 167 1.78 -3.19 -9.67
CA HIS A 167 0.70 -3.62 -8.79
C HIS A 167 1.19 -3.90 -7.36
N LEU A 168 2.44 -3.58 -7.10
CA LEU A 168 3.00 -3.67 -5.75
C LEU A 168 2.68 -2.34 -5.05
N PRO A 169 1.73 -2.31 -4.11
CA PRO A 169 1.37 -1.05 -3.48
C PRO A 169 2.45 -0.67 -2.47
N VAL A 170 3.41 0.15 -2.89
CA VAL A 170 4.39 0.78 -1.99
C VAL A 170 3.66 1.49 -0.86
N GLU A 171 2.52 2.09 -1.17
CA GLU A 171 1.61 2.72 -0.23
C GLU A 171 1.17 1.77 0.89
N ASN A 172 0.83 0.52 0.56
CA ASN A 172 0.39 -0.46 1.56
C ASN A 172 1.54 -0.88 2.50
N MET A 173 2.78 -0.89 2.00
CA MET A 173 3.97 -1.20 2.80
C MET A 173 4.20 -0.09 3.82
N VAL A 174 4.20 1.16 3.35
CA VAL A 174 4.35 2.35 4.21
C VAL A 174 3.21 2.44 5.22
N PHE A 175 1.96 2.27 4.79
CA PHE A 175 0.79 2.34 5.67
C PHE A 175 0.79 1.26 6.76
N ALA A 176 1.14 0.02 6.40
CA ALA A 176 1.17 -1.09 7.36
C ALA A 176 2.26 -0.93 8.43
N ASN A 177 3.35 -0.23 8.12
CA ASN A 177 4.53 -0.08 8.97
C ASN A 177 4.98 1.38 9.09
N GLN A 178 4.02 2.32 9.15
CA GLN A 178 4.27 3.76 9.09
C GLN A 178 5.31 4.24 10.13
N GLN A 179 5.23 3.77 11.38
CA GLN A 179 6.22 4.12 12.40
C GLN A 179 7.63 3.63 12.06
N ALA A 180 7.76 2.41 11.54
CA ALA A 180 9.05 1.84 11.14
C ALA A 180 9.61 2.57 9.92
N TYR A 181 8.76 2.98 8.98
CA TYR A 181 9.12 3.79 7.83
C TYR A 181 9.73 5.14 8.25
N TYR A 182 9.06 5.90 9.13
CA TYR A 182 9.60 7.17 9.62
C TYR A 182 10.86 6.97 10.45
N ASN A 183 10.94 5.92 11.27
CA ASN A 183 12.15 5.59 12.02
C ASN A 183 13.32 5.26 11.10
N ALA A 184 13.09 4.57 9.98
CA ALA A 184 14.13 4.27 9.01
C ALA A 184 14.66 5.55 8.31
N ILE A 185 13.76 6.49 7.94
CA ILE A 185 14.15 7.81 7.41
C ILE A 185 15.00 8.56 8.44
N ASN A 186 14.53 8.68 9.70
CA ASN A 186 15.23 9.41 10.75
C ASN A 186 16.63 8.85 10.99
N ARG A 187 16.73 7.53 11.20
CA ARG A 187 18.02 6.88 11.43
C ARG A 187 18.98 7.02 10.25
N SER A 188 18.47 7.01 9.03
CA SER A 188 19.26 7.26 7.84
C SER A 188 19.76 8.70 7.79
N THR A 189 18.93 9.67 8.12
CA THR A 189 19.27 11.09 8.18
C THR A 189 20.32 11.36 9.26
N ASP A 190 20.13 10.82 10.46
CA ASP A 190 21.08 10.96 11.57
C ASP A 190 22.45 10.32 11.28
N ALA A 191 22.45 9.18 10.60
CA ALA A 191 23.65 8.47 10.19
C ALA A 191 24.31 9.03 8.92
N VAL A 192 23.68 10.00 8.25
CA VAL A 192 24.08 10.48 6.92
C VAL A 192 24.31 9.32 5.95
N ASN A 193 23.44 8.34 6.00
CA ASN A 193 23.56 7.09 5.25
C ASN A 193 22.17 6.49 4.92
N SER A 194 21.78 6.50 3.67
CA SER A 194 20.49 5.95 3.20
C SER A 194 20.37 4.43 3.31
N GLY A 195 21.44 3.70 3.61
CA GLY A 195 21.46 2.22 3.68
C GLY A 195 20.39 1.65 4.62
N ILE A 196 20.15 2.28 5.78
CA ILE A 196 19.14 1.83 6.75
C ILE A 196 17.73 1.89 6.15
N PHE A 197 17.42 2.95 5.42
CA PHE A 197 16.14 3.10 4.73
C PHE A 197 16.02 2.12 3.55
N ILE A 198 17.10 1.94 2.78
CA ILE A 198 17.16 0.98 1.67
C ILE A 198 16.87 -0.44 2.18
N ASP A 199 17.54 -0.87 3.23
CA ASP A 199 17.33 -2.20 3.83
C ASP A 199 15.88 -2.38 4.29
N PHE A 200 15.31 -1.38 4.97
CA PHE A 200 13.91 -1.39 5.37
C PHE A 200 12.97 -1.57 4.15
N MET A 201 13.13 -0.76 3.11
CA MET A 201 12.27 -0.82 1.93
C MET A 201 12.42 -2.12 1.15
N LEU A 202 13.63 -2.63 1.02
CA LEU A 202 13.88 -3.93 0.36
C LEU A 202 13.21 -5.08 1.13
N GLN A 203 13.27 -5.05 2.47
CA GLN A 203 12.57 -6.03 3.30
C GLN A 203 11.05 -5.96 3.11
N GLU A 204 10.47 -4.77 3.09
CA GLU A 204 9.03 -4.58 2.85
C GLU A 204 8.60 -5.07 1.46
N ILE A 205 9.39 -4.78 0.42
CA ILE A 205 9.17 -5.28 -0.94
C ILE A 205 9.23 -6.82 -0.94
N TYR A 206 10.24 -7.42 -0.32
CA TYR A 206 10.40 -8.87 -0.24
C TYR A 206 9.22 -9.55 0.47
N GLU A 207 8.82 -9.07 1.65
CA GLU A 207 7.70 -9.63 2.40
C GLU A 207 6.37 -9.50 1.63
N THR A 208 6.18 -8.39 0.91
CA THR A 208 4.98 -8.19 0.10
C THR A 208 4.93 -9.13 -1.11
N LEU A 209 6.07 -9.36 -1.77
CA LEU A 209 6.17 -10.33 -2.86
C LEU A 209 5.93 -11.76 -2.36
N LYS A 210 6.51 -12.12 -1.22
CA LYS A 210 6.35 -13.43 -0.59
C LYS A 210 4.89 -13.72 -0.21
N LYS A 211 4.19 -12.75 0.38
CA LYS A 211 2.76 -12.86 0.69
C LYS A 211 1.94 -13.12 -0.58
N ARG A 212 2.25 -12.41 -1.68
CA ARG A 212 1.54 -12.61 -2.96
C ARG A 212 1.85 -13.95 -3.63
N GLN A 213 3.07 -14.48 -3.49
CA GLN A 213 3.38 -15.83 -3.96
C GLN A 213 2.60 -16.89 -3.18
N GLY A 214 2.48 -16.74 -1.87
CA GLY A 214 1.64 -17.60 -1.03
C GLY A 214 0.18 -17.60 -1.49
N ASP A 215 -0.40 -16.43 -1.75
CA ASP A 215 -1.75 -16.29 -2.26
C ASP A 215 -1.91 -16.91 -3.68
N SER A 216 -0.90 -16.77 -4.55
CA SER A 216 -0.90 -17.35 -5.91
C SER A 216 -0.75 -18.88 -5.90
N ILE A 217 0.06 -19.43 -5.00
CA ILE A 217 0.24 -20.88 -4.84
C ILE A 217 -1.05 -21.51 -4.29
N VAL A 218 -1.73 -20.85 -3.36
CA VAL A 218 -3.03 -21.28 -2.85
C VAL A 218 -4.07 -21.27 -3.97
N THR A 219 -4.09 -20.22 -4.79
CA THR A 219 -4.99 -20.11 -5.95
C THR A 219 -4.67 -21.14 -7.03
N MET A 220 -3.39 -21.42 -7.32
CA MET A 220 -3.00 -22.45 -8.31
C MET A 220 -3.23 -23.88 -7.83
N LYS A 221 -3.12 -24.15 -6.52
CA LYS A 221 -3.50 -25.47 -5.97
C LYS A 221 -5.01 -25.68 -6.00
N ALA A 222 -5.79 -24.60 -5.79
CA ALA A 222 -7.25 -24.65 -5.88
C ALA A 222 -7.78 -24.82 -7.31
N THR A 223 -7.01 -24.42 -8.34
CA THR A 223 -7.42 -24.56 -9.77
C THR A 223 -7.00 -25.88 -10.40
N LYS A 224 -6.25 -26.76 -9.72
CA LYS A 224 -5.94 -28.10 -10.22
C LYS A 224 -6.99 -29.16 -9.84
N ASP A 225 -7.85 -28.86 -8.89
CA ASP A 225 -9.00 -29.71 -8.54
C ASP A 225 -10.28 -28.89 -8.66
N VAL A 226 -11.07 -29.25 -9.67
CA VAL A 226 -12.50 -28.93 -9.90
C VAL A 226 -12.80 -27.52 -10.48
N GLY A 227 -13.48 -27.56 -11.63
CA GLY A 227 -14.16 -26.42 -12.26
C GLY A 227 -15.27 -25.83 -11.39
N ILE A 228 -15.45 -24.51 -11.62
CA ILE A 228 -16.51 -23.63 -11.09
C ILE A 228 -16.32 -23.23 -9.61
N ASN A 229 -15.79 -22.00 -9.37
CA ASN A 229 -16.02 -21.33 -8.11
C ASN A 229 -16.22 -19.82 -8.25
N VAL A 230 -17.41 -19.42 -7.83
CA VAL A 230 -17.78 -18.05 -7.42
C VAL A 230 -16.86 -17.65 -6.25
N GLY A 231 -16.15 -16.54 -6.38
CA GLY A 231 -15.16 -16.09 -5.38
C GLY A 231 -15.79 -15.76 -4.02
N ILE A 232 -15.63 -16.67 -3.07
CA ILE A 232 -15.98 -16.44 -1.66
C ILE A 232 -14.79 -15.77 -0.99
N ASN A 233 -15.00 -14.53 -0.51
CA ASN A 233 -13.95 -13.76 0.18
C ASN A 233 -13.78 -14.32 1.61
N VAL A 234 -12.67 -14.99 1.89
CA VAL A 234 -12.33 -15.54 3.22
C VAL A 234 -11.31 -14.64 3.90
N GLY A 235 -11.61 -14.14 5.08
CA GLY A 235 -10.71 -13.30 5.87
C GLY A 235 -9.50 -14.08 6.43
N ILE A 236 -8.40 -13.38 6.72
CA ILE A 236 -7.14 -14.00 7.22
C ILE A 236 -7.38 -14.88 8.46
N ASN A 237 -8.23 -14.45 9.38
CA ASN A 237 -8.56 -15.24 10.58
C ASN A 237 -9.46 -16.43 10.28
N GLU A 238 -10.33 -16.36 9.28
CA GLU A 238 -11.15 -17.49 8.81
C GLU A 238 -10.27 -18.56 8.16
N GLN A 239 -9.22 -18.17 7.42
CA GLN A 239 -8.25 -19.10 6.85
C GLN A 239 -7.48 -19.87 7.93
N LYS A 240 -7.04 -19.19 8.99
CA LYS A 240 -6.39 -19.85 10.14
C LYS A 240 -7.33 -20.84 10.83
N VAL A 241 -8.62 -20.49 10.94
CA VAL A 241 -9.61 -21.43 11.47
C VAL A 241 -9.75 -22.67 10.57
N LEU A 242 -9.81 -22.50 9.25
CA LEU A 242 -9.85 -23.63 8.30
C LEU A 242 -8.62 -24.52 8.40
N GLU A 243 -7.42 -23.95 8.58
CA GLU A 243 -6.18 -24.73 8.79
C GLU A 243 -6.22 -25.55 10.08
N LEU A 244 -6.75 -24.98 11.17
CA LEU A 244 -6.91 -25.69 12.44
C LEU A 244 -7.92 -26.82 12.30
N LEU A 245 -9.03 -26.61 11.58
CA LEU A 245 -10.04 -27.61 11.30
C LEU A 245 -9.52 -28.75 10.42
N ARG A 246 -8.59 -28.45 9.47
CA ARG A 246 -7.90 -29.49 8.66
C ARG A 246 -6.97 -30.36 9.50
N LYS A 247 -6.33 -29.77 10.52
CA LYS A 247 -5.43 -30.52 11.43
C LYS A 247 -6.20 -31.34 12.47
N ASN A 248 -7.28 -30.79 12.97
CA ASN A 248 -8.16 -31.45 13.95
C ASN A 248 -9.61 -31.01 13.69
N ASN A 249 -10.39 -31.90 13.08
CA ASN A 249 -11.78 -31.61 12.74
C ASN A 249 -12.75 -31.69 13.95
N GLN A 250 -12.29 -32.10 15.12
CA GLN A 250 -13.07 -32.11 16.36
C GLN A 250 -12.77 -30.89 17.25
N ILE A 251 -11.89 -30.00 16.82
CA ILE A 251 -11.47 -28.84 17.60
C ILE A 251 -12.67 -27.94 17.97
N THR A 252 -12.69 -27.46 19.20
CA THR A 252 -13.75 -26.61 19.74
C THR A 252 -13.48 -25.11 19.48
N ALA A 253 -14.51 -24.28 19.53
CA ALA A 253 -14.36 -22.82 19.44
C ALA A 253 -13.43 -22.25 20.54
N LYS A 254 -13.41 -22.89 21.72
CA LYS A 254 -12.55 -22.49 22.83
C LYS A 254 -11.07 -22.79 22.55
N GLU A 255 -10.77 -23.93 21.97
CA GLU A 255 -9.42 -24.30 21.58
C GLU A 255 -8.91 -23.44 20.42
N ILE A 256 -9.77 -23.18 19.43
CA ILE A 256 -9.46 -22.22 18.33
C ILE A 256 -9.15 -20.84 18.91
N ALA A 257 -9.95 -20.36 19.86
CA ALA A 257 -9.71 -19.07 20.51
C ALA A 257 -8.34 -19.03 21.20
N GLY A 258 -7.97 -20.10 21.94
CA GLY A 258 -6.66 -20.22 22.60
C GLY A 258 -5.50 -20.25 21.63
N LEU A 259 -5.59 -21.05 20.55
CA LEU A 259 -4.53 -21.18 19.55
C LEU A 259 -4.31 -19.93 18.70
N LEU A 260 -5.38 -19.14 18.45
CA LEU A 260 -5.29 -17.90 17.68
C LEU A 260 -5.08 -16.65 18.53
N GLY A 261 -5.10 -16.76 19.87
CA GLY A 261 -4.98 -15.61 20.77
C GLY A 261 -6.15 -14.63 20.68
N ILE A 262 -7.38 -15.11 20.40
CA ILE A 262 -8.61 -14.31 20.24
C ILE A 262 -9.64 -14.67 21.31
N SER A 263 -10.65 -13.81 21.49
CA SER A 263 -11.75 -14.11 22.41
C SER A 263 -12.62 -15.26 21.88
N LEU A 264 -13.23 -16.04 22.80
CA LEU A 264 -14.18 -17.11 22.45
C LEU A 264 -15.30 -16.59 21.53
N ARG A 265 -15.88 -15.45 21.84
CA ARG A 265 -16.93 -14.81 21.03
C ARG A 265 -16.47 -14.49 19.61
N HIS A 266 -15.21 -14.12 19.44
CA HIS A 266 -14.63 -13.87 18.10
C HIS A 266 -14.45 -15.18 17.33
N SER A 267 -13.96 -16.24 17.98
CA SER A 267 -13.85 -17.58 17.39
C SER A 267 -15.20 -18.12 16.93
N GLU A 268 -16.23 -18.01 17.76
CA GLU A 268 -17.60 -18.40 17.41
C GLU A 268 -18.16 -17.64 16.20
N ARG A 269 -17.88 -16.32 16.12
CA ARG A 269 -18.25 -15.50 14.94
C ARG A 269 -17.56 -15.98 13.66
N LEU A 270 -16.26 -16.32 13.72
CA LEU A 270 -15.52 -16.84 12.57
C LEU A 270 -16.09 -18.17 12.08
N ILE A 271 -16.39 -19.09 13.00
CA ILE A 271 -17.02 -20.36 12.68
C ILE A 271 -18.41 -20.15 12.06
N THR A 272 -19.21 -19.22 12.59
CA THR A 272 -20.53 -18.88 12.06
C THR A 272 -20.42 -18.29 10.65
N SER A 273 -19.45 -17.41 10.42
CA SER A 273 -19.20 -16.83 9.10
C SER A 273 -18.79 -17.90 8.08
N LEU A 274 -17.91 -18.83 8.45
CA LEU A 274 -17.51 -19.95 7.59
C LEU A 274 -18.67 -20.89 7.26
N LYS A 275 -19.59 -21.13 8.21
CA LYS A 275 -20.83 -21.87 7.96
C LYS A 275 -21.74 -21.14 6.97
N GLN A 276 -21.96 -19.83 7.17
CA GLN A 276 -22.79 -19.01 6.28
C GLN A 276 -22.24 -18.95 4.86
N LYS A 277 -20.91 -19.01 4.73
CA LYS A 277 -20.22 -19.07 3.44
C LYS A 277 -20.24 -20.48 2.80
N GLY A 278 -20.81 -21.47 3.48
CA GLY A 278 -20.87 -22.86 2.99
C GLY A 278 -19.52 -23.57 2.95
N MET A 279 -18.52 -23.07 3.67
CA MET A 279 -17.15 -23.61 3.65
C MET A 279 -16.94 -24.74 4.65
N ILE A 280 -17.72 -24.77 5.72
CA ILE A 280 -17.72 -25.81 6.75
C ILE A 280 -19.13 -26.18 7.17
N GLN A 281 -19.31 -27.44 7.54
CA GLN A 281 -20.54 -27.89 8.20
C GLN A 281 -20.24 -28.73 9.42
N ARG A 282 -21.17 -28.76 10.35
CA ARG A 282 -21.10 -29.64 11.53
C ARG A 282 -21.78 -30.94 11.23
N VAL A 283 -21.08 -32.05 11.32
CA VAL A 283 -21.63 -33.41 11.16
C VAL A 283 -21.74 -34.04 12.53
N GLY A 284 -22.95 -34.56 12.88
CA GLY A 284 -23.22 -35.20 14.15
C GLY A 284 -23.67 -34.23 15.26
N SER A 285 -23.67 -34.71 16.52
CA SER A 285 -24.15 -33.97 17.67
C SER A 285 -23.14 -32.87 18.12
N ASN A 286 -23.63 -31.89 18.91
CA ASN A 286 -22.75 -30.83 19.46
C ASN A 286 -21.63 -31.40 20.37
N LYS A 287 -21.81 -32.58 20.97
CA LYS A 287 -20.87 -33.18 21.92
C LYS A 287 -19.85 -34.12 21.26
N ASN A 288 -20.29 -34.89 20.23
CA ASN A 288 -19.44 -35.93 19.58
C ASN A 288 -19.35 -35.73 18.05
N GLY A 289 -19.80 -34.61 17.52
CA GLY A 289 -19.71 -34.30 16.10
C GLY A 289 -18.33 -33.76 15.69
N TYR A 290 -18.12 -33.67 14.39
CA TYR A 290 -16.92 -33.10 13.80
C TYR A 290 -17.23 -32.03 12.74
N TRP A 291 -16.24 -31.25 12.37
CA TRP A 291 -16.35 -30.28 11.31
C TRP A 291 -15.93 -30.91 9.98
N GLU A 292 -16.78 -30.81 9.01
CA GLU A 292 -16.49 -31.17 7.63
C GLU A 292 -16.21 -29.90 6.83
N ILE A 293 -15.11 -29.89 6.08
CA ILE A 293 -14.74 -28.80 5.19
C ILE A 293 -15.31 -29.13 3.82
N ILE A 294 -16.13 -28.24 3.28
CA ILE A 294 -16.89 -28.45 2.04
C ILE A 294 -16.10 -27.93 0.82
N VAL A 295 -15.01 -27.18 1.05
CA VAL A 295 -14.20 -26.53 -0.01
C VAL A 295 -12.82 -27.17 -0.11
#